data_4e8681324657663ea190eec3e9b2a3e4
#
_entry.id   4e8681324657663ea190eec3e9b2a3e4
#
_cell.length_a   1.000
_cell.length_b   1.000
_cell.length_c   1.000
_cell.angle_alpha   90.00
_cell.angle_beta   90.00
_cell.angle_gamma   90.00
#
_symmetry.space_group_name_H-M   'P 1'
#
loop_
_entity.id
_entity.type
_entity.pdbx_description
1 polymer ?
#
loop_
_entity_poly.entity_id
_entity_poly.type
_entity_poly.pdbx_seq_one_letter_code
_entity_poly.pdbx_strand_id
1 'polypeptide(L)'
;MAGSSSGKEGQILLAIALAVNKNPSVPSSEAPWWKSAVVYQIYPRSFCDASGDGVGDLEGIRRHLDHLVWLGVDTIWISPFFRSPMKDYGYDVSDYCDVDPLFGTLADFDRLLADAHARGLRVLIDWVPNHTSDQHPWFIEARASRSSPKRSWYVWRDGTPDRPPNNWRAAFSDGPAWTFDEATQQWYLHLFLPEQPDLDWDEPGVEAALHETLRFWLERGVDGFRMDVVHCIGKDPALPSVVPERAKIPYCALNEHESTHARLRTIRKLIDAWPGERLIVGEVAVPWTEVVARHYGTNDELHLAFNFPPLFAPWEASSWRERIDQTRSALDARNAWPTWVLSNHDNRRHRTRYGSEARARAAAVLLLALRGTPFLYAGEELGLEDAVIPPGRTLDPGGRDGCRAPLPWDAEPGHGWGAHEPWLPWPPDAAHRNVDTLREEAGSILHLYRRLLAARRASPALRLGEFCWLPAPESVLVWERSHAGDRRVVALNFSGFAVRVPLEPGLQIEVASDGRDEGMPYRGRIEADQALVLRPSA
;
A
#
# COMPACT_ATOMS: atom_id res chain seq x y z
N MET A 1 -23.82 28.01 -60.77
CA MET A 1 -22.95 26.84 -60.82
C MET A 1 -22.07 26.85 -59.59
N ALA A 2 -22.47 26.17 -58.56
CA ALA A 2 -21.74 26.05 -57.32
C ALA A 2 -21.14 24.66 -57.28
N GLY A 3 -19.82 24.57 -57.19
CA GLY A 3 -19.05 23.32 -57.08
C GLY A 3 -18.56 23.10 -55.67
N SER A 4 -18.98 21.98 -55.12
CA SER A 4 -18.69 21.47 -53.77
C SER A 4 -17.20 21.17 -53.53
N SER A 5 -16.66 21.65 -52.43
CA SER A 5 -15.33 21.29 -51.89
C SER A 5 -15.43 20.96 -50.40
N SER A 6 -16.14 19.88 -50.04
CA SER A 6 -16.24 19.44 -48.63
C SER A 6 -15.96 17.96 -48.42
N GLY A 7 -15.11 17.36 -49.28
CA GLY A 7 -14.86 15.90 -49.25
C GLY A 7 -13.43 15.46 -48.96
N LYS A 8 -12.47 16.37 -48.76
CA LYS A 8 -11.05 15.98 -48.59
C LYS A 8 -10.45 16.22 -47.20
N GLU A 9 -11.03 17.06 -46.38
CA GLU A 9 -10.52 17.27 -45.02
C GLU A 9 -10.98 16.18 -44.03
N GLY A 10 -12.15 15.54 -44.24
CA GLY A 10 -12.62 14.46 -43.40
C GLY A 10 -11.88 13.12 -43.57
N GLN A 11 -11.18 12.93 -44.72
CA GLN A 11 -10.40 11.69 -44.95
C GLN A 11 -8.96 11.79 -44.44
N ILE A 12 -8.42 12.95 -44.21
CA ILE A 12 -7.05 13.14 -43.69
C ILE A 12 -7.03 13.00 -42.15
N LEU A 13 -8.07 13.38 -41.45
CA LEU A 13 -8.18 13.20 -40.01
C LEU A 13 -8.47 11.73 -39.60
N LEU A 14 -9.09 10.93 -40.48
CA LEU A 14 -9.32 9.50 -40.22
C LEU A 14 -8.08 8.63 -40.53
N ALA A 15 -7.15 9.13 -41.34
CA ALA A 15 -5.91 8.41 -41.69
C ALA A 15 -4.78 8.62 -40.67
N ILE A 16 -4.85 9.66 -39.84
CA ILE A 16 -3.87 9.91 -38.77
C ILE A 16 -4.20 9.10 -37.50
N ALA A 17 -5.45 8.68 -37.32
CA ALA A 17 -5.89 7.88 -36.18
C ALA A 17 -5.64 6.36 -36.31
N LEU A 18 -5.15 5.87 -37.46
CA LEU A 18 -4.96 4.43 -37.73
C LEU A 18 -3.50 4.00 -37.95
N ALA A 19 -2.53 4.87 -37.75
CA ALA A 19 -1.10 4.53 -37.80
C ALA A 19 -0.45 4.51 -36.42
N VAL A 20 -1.09 3.89 -35.42
CA VAL A 20 -0.38 3.41 -34.22
C VAL A 20 0.25 2.08 -34.60
N ASN A 21 1.53 2.14 -34.92
CA ASN A 21 2.40 1.01 -35.18
C ASN A 21 2.21 -0.05 -34.08
N LYS A 22 1.58 -1.16 -34.42
CA LYS A 22 1.69 -2.42 -33.71
C LYS A 22 3.09 -2.99 -33.95
N ASN A 23 4.09 -2.46 -33.29
CA ASN A 23 5.29 -3.23 -33.02
C ASN A 23 4.94 -4.21 -31.89
N PRO A 24 5.07 -5.51 -32.07
CA PRO A 24 5.04 -6.45 -30.97
C PRO A 24 6.21 -6.03 -30.05
N SER A 25 5.92 -5.71 -28.81
CA SER A 25 6.90 -5.40 -27.79
C SER A 25 7.88 -6.59 -27.71
N VAL A 26 9.10 -6.36 -28.18
CA VAL A 26 10.23 -7.24 -27.84
C VAL A 26 10.26 -7.25 -26.31
N PRO A 27 10.25 -8.42 -25.62
CA PRO A 27 10.39 -8.46 -24.19
C PRO A 27 11.65 -7.71 -23.83
N SER A 28 11.54 -6.62 -23.08
CA SER A 28 12.73 -5.93 -22.57
C SER A 28 13.50 -6.94 -21.71
N SER A 29 14.80 -7.06 -21.92
CA SER A 29 15.68 -7.92 -21.12
C SER A 29 15.81 -7.47 -19.66
N GLU A 30 15.15 -6.38 -19.31
CA GLU A 30 15.14 -5.79 -17.97
C GLU A 30 13.91 -6.23 -17.18
N ALA A 31 14.12 -6.48 -15.88
CA ALA A 31 13.04 -6.81 -14.97
C ALA A 31 12.03 -5.64 -14.87
N PRO A 32 10.73 -5.91 -14.71
CA PRO A 32 9.73 -4.87 -14.52
C PRO A 32 10.12 -3.89 -13.41
N TRP A 33 9.86 -2.60 -13.63
CA TRP A 33 10.32 -1.51 -12.75
C TRP A 33 9.90 -1.70 -11.28
N TRP A 34 8.70 -2.22 -11.06
CA TRP A 34 8.14 -2.40 -9.72
C TRP A 34 8.87 -3.47 -8.89
N LYS A 35 9.66 -4.38 -9.49
CA LYS A 35 10.48 -5.34 -8.75
C LYS A 35 11.66 -4.67 -8.03
N SER A 36 12.19 -3.60 -8.61
CA SER A 36 13.34 -2.87 -8.05
C SER A 36 12.94 -1.62 -7.25
N ALA A 37 11.72 -1.12 -7.45
CA ALA A 37 11.21 0.10 -6.84
C ALA A 37 11.08 0.01 -5.32
N VAL A 38 11.13 1.17 -4.69
CA VAL A 38 10.69 1.40 -3.31
C VAL A 38 9.46 2.29 -3.37
N VAL A 39 8.36 1.83 -2.79
CA VAL A 39 7.10 2.55 -2.76
C VAL A 39 6.93 3.27 -1.43
N TYR A 40 6.58 4.54 -1.48
CA TYR A 40 6.32 5.37 -0.31
C TYR A 40 4.83 5.66 -0.22
N GLN A 41 4.17 5.16 0.83
CA GLN A 41 2.76 5.39 1.07
C GLN A 41 2.53 6.77 1.69
N ILE A 42 1.64 7.53 1.08
CA ILE A 42 1.14 8.82 1.57
C ILE A 42 -0.33 8.67 1.95
N TYR A 43 -0.64 8.97 3.22
CA TYR A 43 -2.02 9.17 3.67
C TYR A 43 -2.33 10.67 3.53
N PRO A 44 -3.12 11.11 2.51
CA PRO A 44 -3.22 12.51 2.13
C PRO A 44 -3.54 13.43 3.30
N ARG A 45 -4.56 13.07 4.09
CA ARG A 45 -5.05 13.84 5.25
C ARG A 45 -3.97 14.18 6.28
N SER A 46 -2.91 13.36 6.33
CA SER A 46 -1.86 13.42 7.36
C SER A 46 -0.49 13.76 6.80
N PHE A 47 -0.37 14.11 5.53
CA PHE A 47 0.93 14.36 4.94
C PHE A 47 1.36 15.82 5.06
N CYS A 48 0.60 16.75 4.53
CA CYS A 48 0.83 18.20 4.67
C CYS A 48 -0.42 18.97 4.29
N ASP A 49 -0.80 19.94 5.11
CA ASP A 49 -1.88 20.88 4.87
C ASP A 49 -1.35 22.13 4.15
N ALA A 50 -1.75 22.32 2.90
CA ALA A 50 -1.41 23.50 2.12
C ALA A 50 -2.54 24.53 2.08
N SER A 51 -3.77 24.12 2.39
CA SER A 51 -4.97 24.97 2.44
C SER A 51 -5.11 25.74 3.74
N GLY A 52 -4.56 25.22 4.84
CA GLY A 52 -4.60 25.79 6.18
C GLY A 52 -5.86 25.44 6.96
N ASP A 53 -6.55 24.34 6.61
CA ASP A 53 -7.79 23.89 7.26
C ASP A 53 -7.57 22.78 8.32
N GLY A 54 -6.34 22.35 8.52
CA GLY A 54 -5.95 21.29 9.44
C GLY A 54 -5.97 19.89 8.85
N VAL A 55 -6.26 19.75 7.55
CA VAL A 55 -6.28 18.49 6.83
C VAL A 55 -5.28 18.55 5.67
N GLY A 56 -4.43 17.54 5.54
CA GLY A 56 -3.50 17.46 4.42
C GLY A 56 -4.21 17.26 3.08
N ASP A 57 -3.57 17.75 2.01
CA ASP A 57 -4.16 17.83 0.66
C ASP A 57 -3.16 17.50 -0.47
N LEU A 58 -3.64 17.43 -1.71
CA LEU A 58 -2.83 17.12 -2.89
C LEU A 58 -1.75 18.17 -3.17
N GLU A 59 -2.04 19.45 -2.87
CA GLU A 59 -1.05 20.53 -3.01
C GLU A 59 0.06 20.40 -1.96
N GLY A 60 -0.28 19.99 -0.73
CA GLY A 60 0.70 19.67 0.31
C GLY A 60 1.63 18.53 -0.11
N ILE A 61 1.10 17.48 -0.75
CA ILE A 61 1.93 16.42 -1.32
C ILE A 61 2.84 16.98 -2.41
N ARG A 62 2.30 17.77 -3.33
CA ARG A 62 3.05 18.35 -4.46
C ARG A 62 4.22 19.22 -4.01
N ARG A 63 4.03 20.04 -2.97
CA ARG A 63 5.08 20.89 -2.39
C ARG A 63 6.25 20.11 -1.80
N HIS A 64 6.04 18.86 -1.40
CA HIS A 64 7.06 18.04 -0.74
C HIS A 64 7.63 16.92 -1.62
N LEU A 65 7.37 16.91 -2.92
CA LEU A 65 7.95 15.93 -3.85
C LEU A 65 9.48 15.95 -3.85
N ASP A 66 10.10 17.11 -3.67
CA ASP A 66 11.56 17.24 -3.62
C ASP A 66 12.17 16.55 -2.39
N HIS A 67 11.42 16.48 -1.26
CA HIS A 67 11.82 15.67 -0.11
C HIS A 67 11.86 14.18 -0.45
N LEU A 68 10.86 13.67 -1.16
CA LEU A 68 10.77 12.26 -1.54
C LEU A 68 11.88 11.87 -2.52
N VAL A 69 12.20 12.75 -3.47
CA VAL A 69 13.36 12.59 -4.37
C VAL A 69 14.67 12.60 -3.57
N TRP A 70 14.83 13.53 -2.63
CA TRP A 70 16.02 13.61 -1.78
C TRP A 70 16.17 12.36 -0.89
N LEU A 71 15.06 11.84 -0.36
CA LEU A 71 15.04 10.61 0.42
C LEU A 71 15.49 9.42 -0.44
N GLY A 72 15.03 9.38 -1.70
CA GLY A 72 15.45 8.38 -2.67
C GLY A 72 14.42 7.29 -2.95
N VAL A 73 13.14 7.54 -2.75
CA VAL A 73 12.05 6.63 -3.17
C VAL A 73 11.80 6.72 -4.67
N ASP A 74 11.16 5.72 -5.25
CA ASP A 74 10.94 5.60 -6.70
C ASP A 74 9.48 5.82 -7.09
N THR A 75 8.57 5.56 -6.16
CA THR A 75 7.13 5.54 -6.40
C THR A 75 6.40 6.05 -5.16
N ILE A 76 5.36 6.85 -5.35
CA ILE A 76 4.43 7.21 -4.29
C ILE A 76 3.13 6.42 -4.46
N TRP A 77 2.55 5.96 -3.35
CA TRP A 77 1.20 5.44 -3.29
C TRP A 77 0.36 6.40 -2.46
N ILE A 78 -0.66 7.00 -3.07
CA ILE A 78 -1.58 7.93 -2.42
C ILE A 78 -2.83 7.16 -2.01
N SER A 79 -3.10 7.10 -0.69
CA SER A 79 -4.34 6.51 -0.14
C SER A 79 -5.56 7.31 -0.61
N PRO A 80 -6.81 6.84 -0.45
CA PRO A 80 -7.96 7.39 -1.17
C PRO A 80 -8.14 8.90 -0.99
N PHE A 81 -8.36 9.57 -2.11
CA PHE A 81 -8.67 11.00 -2.21
C PHE A 81 -9.90 11.25 -3.09
N PHE A 82 -10.60 10.21 -3.50
CA PHE A 82 -11.84 10.29 -4.27
C PHE A 82 -12.95 10.92 -3.43
N ARG A 83 -14.04 11.37 -4.10
CA ARG A 83 -15.21 11.88 -3.37
C ARG A 83 -15.75 10.85 -2.40
N SER A 84 -15.92 11.28 -1.14
CA SER A 84 -16.34 10.42 -0.05
C SER A 84 -17.08 11.22 1.02
N PRO A 85 -18.15 10.70 1.62
CA PRO A 85 -18.72 11.24 2.86
C PRO A 85 -17.81 11.11 4.08
N MET A 86 -16.65 10.47 3.94
CA MET A 86 -15.61 10.31 4.97
C MET A 86 -16.05 9.50 6.21
N LYS A 87 -16.96 8.54 6.03
CA LYS A 87 -17.34 7.61 7.11
C LYS A 87 -16.23 6.64 7.45
N ASP A 88 -15.46 6.24 6.43
CA ASP A 88 -14.21 5.48 6.55
C ASP A 88 -13.05 6.25 5.89
N TYR A 89 -13.04 7.56 6.06
CA TYR A 89 -11.92 8.46 5.69
C TYR A 89 -11.39 8.30 4.25
N GLY A 90 -12.31 8.11 3.29
CA GLY A 90 -12.01 8.02 1.86
C GLY A 90 -12.27 6.63 1.26
N TYR A 91 -12.39 5.59 2.08
CA TYR A 91 -12.70 4.24 1.58
C TYR A 91 -14.20 4.04 1.30
N ASP A 92 -15.09 4.89 1.79
CA ASP A 92 -16.51 4.98 1.40
C ASP A 92 -16.66 5.90 0.18
N VAL A 93 -16.33 5.39 -1.02
CA VAL A 93 -16.26 6.17 -2.26
C VAL A 93 -17.65 6.46 -2.82
N SER A 94 -17.96 7.76 -3.02
CA SER A 94 -19.21 8.21 -3.65
C SER A 94 -19.07 8.59 -5.12
N ASP A 95 -17.85 8.86 -5.61
CA ASP A 95 -17.50 9.03 -7.02
C ASP A 95 -16.03 8.65 -7.23
N TYR A 96 -15.80 7.63 -8.06
CA TYR A 96 -14.45 7.12 -8.37
C TYR A 96 -13.66 7.99 -9.34
N CYS A 97 -14.33 8.91 -10.04
CA CYS A 97 -13.73 9.68 -11.14
C CYS A 97 -13.55 11.16 -10.82
N ASP A 98 -13.67 11.53 -9.54
CA ASP A 98 -13.44 12.90 -9.08
C ASP A 98 -12.63 12.93 -7.79
N VAL A 99 -12.02 14.08 -7.51
CA VAL A 99 -11.28 14.37 -6.28
C VAL A 99 -12.24 14.97 -5.25
N ASP A 100 -12.14 14.51 -4.00
CA ASP A 100 -12.90 15.14 -2.90
C ASP A 100 -12.42 16.58 -2.70
N PRO A 101 -13.34 17.57 -2.58
CA PRO A 101 -12.97 18.96 -2.36
C PRO A 101 -12.08 19.22 -1.15
N LEU A 102 -12.08 18.31 -0.16
CA LEU A 102 -11.17 18.34 0.98
C LEU A 102 -9.70 18.23 0.57
N PHE A 103 -9.42 17.50 -0.50
CA PHE A 103 -8.06 17.26 -0.98
C PHE A 103 -7.68 18.12 -2.19
N GLY A 104 -8.64 18.80 -2.80
CA GLY A 104 -8.43 19.64 -3.97
C GLY A 104 -9.37 19.30 -5.14
N THR A 105 -8.84 19.36 -6.35
CA THR A 105 -9.58 19.13 -7.60
C THR A 105 -8.84 18.15 -8.51
N LEU A 106 -9.49 17.67 -9.58
CA LEU A 106 -8.83 16.90 -10.63
C LEU A 106 -7.64 17.64 -11.25
N ALA A 107 -7.73 18.98 -11.38
CA ALA A 107 -6.62 19.80 -11.90
C ALA A 107 -5.44 19.84 -10.92
N ASP A 108 -5.68 19.77 -9.60
CA ASP A 108 -4.62 19.66 -8.59
C ASP A 108 -3.93 18.31 -8.69
N PHE A 109 -4.70 17.23 -8.87
CA PHE A 109 -4.14 15.91 -9.12
C PHE A 109 -3.31 15.86 -10.41
N ASP A 110 -3.81 16.42 -11.51
CA ASP A 110 -3.07 16.46 -12.77
C ASP A 110 -1.73 17.20 -12.62
N ARG A 111 -1.70 18.30 -11.85
CA ARG A 111 -0.44 19.02 -11.55
C ARG A 111 0.50 18.20 -10.67
N LEU A 112 -0.03 17.54 -9.63
CA LEU A 112 0.76 16.65 -8.78
C LEU A 112 1.40 15.52 -9.60
N LEU A 113 0.62 14.86 -10.46
CA LEU A 113 1.07 13.77 -11.31
C LEU A 113 2.17 14.22 -12.28
N ALA A 114 1.96 15.34 -12.97
CA ALA A 114 2.94 15.90 -13.88
C ALA A 114 4.25 16.27 -13.15
N ASP A 115 4.17 16.90 -11.99
CA ASP A 115 5.32 17.29 -11.19
C ASP A 115 6.08 16.07 -10.61
N ALA A 116 5.38 15.01 -10.23
CA ALA A 116 5.97 13.74 -9.79
C ALA A 116 6.74 13.07 -10.96
N HIS A 117 6.11 12.95 -12.12
CA HIS A 117 6.73 12.39 -13.31
C HIS A 117 7.95 13.20 -13.78
N ALA A 118 7.88 14.53 -13.73
CA ALA A 118 9.02 15.41 -14.07
C ALA A 118 10.24 15.16 -13.16
N ARG A 119 10.02 14.64 -11.94
CA ARG A 119 11.06 14.27 -10.98
C ARG A 119 11.45 12.79 -11.04
N GLY A 120 10.86 12.02 -11.95
CA GLY A 120 11.10 10.57 -12.07
C GLY A 120 10.38 9.71 -11.04
N LEU A 121 9.43 10.27 -10.30
CA LEU A 121 8.58 9.52 -9.38
C LEU A 121 7.37 8.95 -10.11
N ARG A 122 7.03 7.69 -9.86
CA ARG A 122 5.77 7.08 -10.29
C ARG A 122 4.68 7.29 -9.26
N VAL A 123 3.44 7.25 -9.72
CA VAL A 123 2.26 7.48 -8.86
C VAL A 123 1.29 6.31 -8.94
N LEU A 124 1.07 5.66 -7.81
CA LEU A 124 -0.01 4.70 -7.59
C LEU A 124 -1.13 5.38 -6.81
N ILE A 125 -2.37 5.09 -7.18
CA ILE A 125 -3.54 5.56 -6.43
C ILE A 125 -4.29 4.36 -5.85
N ASP A 126 -5.04 4.62 -4.78
CA ASP A 126 -5.91 3.62 -4.19
C ASP A 126 -7.17 3.42 -5.04
N TRP A 127 -7.65 2.20 -5.15
CA TRP A 127 -8.88 1.85 -5.85
C TRP A 127 -9.67 0.84 -5.01
N VAL A 128 -10.92 1.16 -4.72
CA VAL A 128 -11.78 0.44 -3.76
C VAL A 128 -12.83 -0.39 -4.49
N PRO A 129 -12.53 -1.65 -4.88
CA PRO A 129 -13.43 -2.43 -5.74
C PRO A 129 -14.54 -3.21 -5.00
N ASN A 130 -14.42 -3.41 -3.69
CA ASN A 130 -15.34 -4.29 -2.96
C ASN A 130 -16.70 -3.65 -2.69
N HIS A 131 -16.73 -2.36 -2.41
CA HIS A 131 -17.92 -1.63 -1.95
C HIS A 131 -17.92 -0.19 -2.46
N THR A 132 -19.03 0.49 -2.34
CA THR A 132 -19.14 1.95 -2.53
C THR A 132 -19.60 2.60 -1.24
N SER A 133 -19.62 3.94 -1.22
CA SER A 133 -20.43 4.64 -0.21
C SER A 133 -21.93 4.34 -0.40
N ASP A 134 -22.69 4.41 0.68
CA ASP A 134 -24.16 4.45 0.64
C ASP A 134 -24.70 5.73 -0.04
N GLN A 135 -23.85 6.75 -0.22
CA GLN A 135 -24.12 7.97 -0.97
C GLN A 135 -23.73 7.88 -2.45
N HIS A 136 -23.18 6.76 -2.90
CA HIS A 136 -22.88 6.57 -4.31
C HIS A 136 -24.17 6.52 -5.14
N PRO A 137 -24.27 7.18 -6.30
CA PRO A 137 -25.46 7.16 -7.14
C PRO A 137 -25.99 5.76 -7.46
N TRP A 138 -25.10 4.79 -7.60
CA TRP A 138 -25.49 3.40 -7.84
C TRP A 138 -26.28 2.79 -6.67
N PHE A 139 -25.84 3.04 -5.42
CA PHE A 139 -26.54 2.51 -4.25
C PHE A 139 -27.84 3.26 -3.97
N ILE A 140 -27.84 4.59 -4.13
CA ILE A 140 -29.07 5.40 -4.00
C ILE A 140 -30.14 4.88 -4.97
N GLU A 141 -29.79 4.64 -6.24
CA GLU A 141 -30.70 4.05 -7.23
C GLU A 141 -31.09 2.61 -6.85
N ALA A 142 -30.13 1.77 -6.45
CA ALA A 142 -30.39 0.38 -6.05
C ALA A 142 -31.37 0.29 -4.87
N ARG A 143 -31.23 1.19 -3.89
CA ARG A 143 -32.05 1.23 -2.67
C ARG A 143 -33.45 1.79 -2.90
N ALA A 144 -33.65 2.58 -3.97
CA ALA A 144 -34.94 3.25 -4.22
C ALA A 144 -36.12 2.28 -4.42
N SER A 145 -35.86 1.07 -4.95
CA SER A 145 -36.89 0.06 -5.19
C SER A 145 -36.29 -1.32 -5.41
N ARG A 146 -37.04 -2.38 -5.04
CA ARG A 146 -36.69 -3.77 -5.38
C ARG A 146 -36.62 -4.05 -6.88
N SER A 147 -37.28 -3.25 -7.69
CA SER A 147 -37.27 -3.31 -9.17
C SER A 147 -36.32 -2.31 -9.82
N SER A 148 -35.47 -1.64 -9.06
CA SER A 148 -34.47 -0.73 -9.61
C SER A 148 -33.51 -1.46 -10.57
N PRO A 149 -33.12 -0.85 -11.69
CA PRO A 149 -32.15 -1.42 -12.62
C PRO A 149 -30.78 -1.73 -11.98
N LYS A 150 -30.44 -1.02 -10.89
CA LYS A 150 -29.19 -1.27 -10.16
C LYS A 150 -29.37 -2.13 -8.91
N ARG A 151 -30.57 -2.72 -8.71
CA ARG A 151 -30.79 -3.54 -7.52
C ARG A 151 -29.78 -4.69 -7.41
N SER A 152 -29.51 -5.40 -8.51
CA SER A 152 -28.55 -6.50 -8.61
C SER A 152 -27.08 -6.08 -8.50
N TRP A 153 -26.80 -4.76 -8.48
CA TRP A 153 -25.42 -4.28 -8.36
C TRP A 153 -24.84 -4.46 -6.96
N TYR A 154 -25.74 -4.69 -5.96
CA TYR A 154 -25.37 -4.90 -4.56
C TYR A 154 -25.98 -6.20 -4.06
N VAL A 155 -25.41 -6.72 -2.98
CA VAL A 155 -25.82 -8.01 -2.43
C VAL A 155 -27.01 -7.81 -1.49
N TRP A 156 -28.19 -8.25 -1.91
CA TRP A 156 -29.45 -8.16 -1.15
C TRP A 156 -29.99 -9.52 -0.79
N ARG A 157 -30.68 -9.62 0.38
CA ARG A 157 -31.39 -10.85 0.77
C ARG A 157 -32.71 -10.51 1.44
N ASP A 158 -33.76 -11.32 1.17
CA ASP A 158 -35.01 -11.26 1.88
C ASP A 158 -34.83 -11.71 3.34
N GLY A 159 -35.65 -11.17 4.26
CA GLY A 159 -35.64 -11.56 5.65
C GLY A 159 -36.52 -10.69 6.53
N THR A 160 -36.50 -10.93 7.82
CA THR A 160 -37.18 -10.13 8.84
C THR A 160 -36.17 -9.27 9.60
N PRO A 161 -36.53 -8.11 10.15
CA PRO A 161 -35.59 -7.16 10.78
C PRO A 161 -34.76 -7.73 11.93
N ASP A 162 -35.26 -8.79 12.58
CA ASP A 162 -34.67 -9.41 13.75
C ASP A 162 -33.68 -10.56 13.42
N ARG A 163 -33.59 -10.95 12.13
CA ARG A 163 -32.77 -12.09 11.73
C ARG A 163 -31.94 -11.83 10.47
N PRO A 164 -30.65 -11.49 10.63
CA PRO A 164 -29.73 -11.38 9.50
C PRO A 164 -29.63 -12.67 8.67
N PRO A 165 -29.33 -12.59 7.37
CA PRO A 165 -29.26 -13.75 6.47
C PRO A 165 -28.28 -14.84 6.90
N ASN A 166 -27.17 -14.48 7.54
CA ASN A 166 -26.17 -15.37 8.06
C ASN A 166 -25.46 -14.77 9.28
N ASN A 167 -24.43 -15.44 9.81
CA ASN A 167 -23.69 -15.03 11.00
C ASN A 167 -22.40 -14.24 10.68
N TRP A 168 -22.30 -13.66 9.49
CA TRP A 168 -21.14 -12.85 9.14
C TRP A 168 -21.10 -11.57 9.97
N ARG A 169 -19.88 -11.19 10.39
CA ARG A 169 -19.63 -9.96 11.13
C ARG A 169 -18.93 -8.96 10.26
N ALA A 170 -19.28 -7.69 10.44
CA ALA A 170 -18.62 -6.57 9.83
C ALA A 170 -17.25 -6.30 10.47
N ALA A 171 -16.32 -5.72 9.71
CA ALA A 171 -15.15 -5.08 10.27
C ALA A 171 -15.54 -3.76 10.98
N PHE A 172 -14.71 -3.33 11.92
CA PHE A 172 -14.87 -2.08 12.69
C PHE A 172 -16.12 -2.04 13.60
N SER A 173 -16.90 -3.10 13.71
CA SER A 173 -18.04 -3.18 14.61
C SER A 173 -18.20 -4.59 15.19
N ASP A 174 -18.92 -4.67 16.30
CA ASP A 174 -19.33 -5.97 16.88
C ASP A 174 -20.63 -6.51 16.27
N GLY A 175 -21.17 -5.81 15.26
CA GLY A 175 -22.44 -6.10 14.62
C GLY A 175 -22.36 -7.11 13.46
N PRO A 176 -23.54 -7.49 12.92
CA PRO A 176 -23.62 -8.30 11.70
C PRO A 176 -23.09 -7.53 10.49
N ALA A 177 -22.63 -8.25 9.47
CA ALA A 177 -22.27 -7.69 8.18
C ALA A 177 -23.51 -7.37 7.29
N TRP A 178 -24.65 -7.15 7.90
CA TRP A 178 -25.92 -6.94 7.22
C TRP A 178 -26.72 -5.83 7.90
N THR A 179 -27.27 -4.93 7.09
CA THR A 179 -28.21 -3.91 7.54
C THR A 179 -29.55 -4.11 6.86
N PHE A 180 -30.62 -4.06 7.66
CA PHE A 180 -31.99 -4.17 7.17
C PHE A 180 -32.48 -2.83 6.61
N ASP A 181 -32.92 -2.84 5.37
CA ASP A 181 -33.51 -1.66 4.72
C ASP A 181 -35.03 -1.68 4.88
N GLU A 182 -35.53 -0.84 5.77
CA GLU A 182 -36.96 -0.70 6.09
C GLU A 182 -37.82 -0.37 4.86
N ALA A 183 -37.28 0.42 3.91
CA ALA A 183 -38.04 0.86 2.74
C ALA A 183 -38.32 -0.29 1.77
N THR A 184 -37.38 -1.20 1.59
CA THR A 184 -37.52 -2.32 0.64
C THR A 184 -37.71 -3.68 1.33
N GLN A 185 -37.68 -3.71 2.68
CA GLN A 185 -37.85 -4.93 3.48
C GLN A 185 -36.86 -6.04 3.05
N GLN A 186 -35.59 -5.66 2.86
CA GLN A 186 -34.48 -6.59 2.55
C GLN A 186 -33.24 -6.19 3.33
N TRP A 187 -32.35 -7.14 3.52
CA TRP A 187 -31.01 -6.93 4.04
C TRP A 187 -30.03 -6.62 2.89
N TYR A 188 -29.11 -5.66 3.09
CA TYR A 188 -27.94 -5.51 2.23
C TYR A 188 -26.68 -5.87 2.98
N LEU A 189 -25.70 -6.44 2.25
CA LEU A 189 -24.41 -6.81 2.77
C LEU A 189 -23.47 -5.60 2.86
N HIS A 190 -22.71 -5.53 3.96
CA HIS A 190 -21.56 -4.62 4.12
C HIS A 190 -20.50 -5.33 4.96
N LEU A 191 -19.38 -5.70 4.38
CA LEU A 191 -18.29 -6.36 5.11
C LEU A 191 -17.55 -5.38 6.05
N PHE A 192 -17.74 -4.09 5.86
CA PHE A 192 -17.19 -2.99 6.65
C PHE A 192 -18.32 -2.21 7.35
N LEU A 193 -18.35 -0.89 7.18
CA LEU A 193 -19.42 -0.08 7.79
C LEU A 193 -20.76 -0.27 7.06
N PRO A 194 -21.89 -0.02 7.73
CA PRO A 194 -23.21 0.04 7.06
C PRO A 194 -23.24 1.04 5.89
N GLU A 195 -22.41 2.07 5.95
CA GLU A 195 -22.25 3.08 4.92
C GLU A 195 -21.35 2.62 3.74
N GLN A 196 -20.89 1.36 3.77
CA GLN A 196 -20.05 0.76 2.72
C GLN A 196 -20.72 -0.50 2.14
N PRO A 197 -21.86 -0.38 1.43
CA PRO A 197 -22.57 -1.54 0.85
C PRO A 197 -21.71 -2.27 -0.18
N ASP A 198 -21.66 -3.59 -0.06
CA ASP A 198 -20.85 -4.47 -0.89
C ASP A 198 -21.44 -4.62 -2.30
N LEU A 199 -20.59 -4.43 -3.30
CA LEU A 199 -20.91 -4.66 -4.71
C LEU A 199 -21.03 -6.15 -5.01
N ASP A 200 -21.93 -6.50 -5.93
CA ASP A 200 -22.05 -7.85 -6.48
C ASP A 200 -21.27 -7.97 -7.80
N TRP A 201 -20.07 -8.51 -7.73
CA TRP A 201 -19.20 -8.68 -8.88
C TRP A 201 -19.67 -9.77 -9.87
N ASP A 202 -20.70 -10.55 -9.53
CA ASP A 202 -21.34 -11.47 -10.48
C ASP A 202 -22.29 -10.72 -11.43
N GLU A 203 -22.63 -9.46 -11.11
CA GLU A 203 -23.37 -8.57 -12.02
C GLU A 203 -22.41 -7.95 -13.06
N PRO A 204 -22.56 -8.28 -14.36
CA PRO A 204 -21.64 -7.79 -15.40
C PRO A 204 -21.58 -6.26 -15.51
N GLY A 205 -22.66 -5.56 -15.14
CA GLY A 205 -22.71 -4.10 -15.11
C GLY A 205 -21.76 -3.50 -14.09
N VAL A 206 -21.54 -4.15 -12.95
CA VAL A 206 -20.59 -3.75 -11.91
C VAL A 206 -19.16 -3.85 -12.42
N GLU A 207 -18.78 -5.00 -12.96
CA GLU A 207 -17.44 -5.20 -13.52
C GLU A 207 -17.13 -4.17 -14.62
N ALA A 208 -18.07 -3.98 -15.56
CA ALA A 208 -17.90 -3.02 -16.64
C ALA A 208 -17.71 -1.58 -16.13
N ALA A 209 -18.56 -1.15 -15.19
CA ALA A 209 -18.50 0.20 -14.63
C ALA A 209 -17.20 0.44 -13.84
N LEU A 210 -16.77 -0.51 -13.02
CA LEU A 210 -15.52 -0.42 -12.28
C LEU A 210 -14.30 -0.43 -13.20
N HIS A 211 -14.33 -1.17 -14.32
CA HIS A 211 -13.26 -1.12 -15.32
C HIS A 211 -13.19 0.25 -16.01
N GLU A 212 -14.30 0.97 -16.20
CA GLU A 212 -14.27 2.35 -16.73
C GLU A 212 -13.59 3.30 -15.74
N THR A 213 -13.75 3.11 -14.42
CA THR A 213 -13.02 3.93 -13.44
C THR A 213 -11.51 3.72 -13.51
N LEU A 214 -11.05 2.48 -13.75
CA LEU A 214 -9.62 2.21 -13.98
C LEU A 214 -9.12 2.90 -15.25
N ARG A 215 -9.88 2.83 -16.36
CA ARG A 215 -9.53 3.51 -17.62
C ARG A 215 -9.41 5.01 -17.43
N PHE A 216 -10.36 5.64 -16.73
CA PHE A 216 -10.34 7.06 -16.44
C PHE A 216 -9.00 7.53 -15.81
N TRP A 217 -8.49 6.79 -14.84
CA TRP A 217 -7.23 7.15 -14.18
C TRP A 217 -6.00 6.74 -15.00
N LEU A 218 -6.07 5.65 -15.76
CA LEU A 218 -5.02 5.28 -16.70
C LEU A 218 -4.86 6.30 -17.82
N GLU A 219 -5.96 6.86 -18.34
CA GLU A 219 -5.94 7.95 -19.34
C GLU A 219 -5.31 9.22 -18.79
N ARG A 220 -5.44 9.49 -17.49
CA ARG A 220 -4.74 10.57 -16.80
C ARG A 220 -3.25 10.33 -16.61
N GLY A 221 -2.81 9.08 -16.73
CA GLY A 221 -1.39 8.72 -16.72
C GLY A 221 -0.89 8.13 -15.41
N VAL A 222 -1.75 7.67 -14.48
CA VAL A 222 -1.28 6.97 -13.27
C VAL A 222 -0.48 5.73 -13.63
N ASP A 223 0.53 5.41 -12.82
CA ASP A 223 1.43 4.28 -13.08
C ASP A 223 0.90 2.96 -12.54
N GLY A 224 -0.24 2.98 -11.85
CA GLY A 224 -0.92 1.80 -11.36
C GLY A 224 -1.81 2.05 -10.17
N PHE A 225 -2.24 0.95 -9.55
CA PHE A 225 -3.23 0.96 -8.49
C PHE A 225 -2.82 0.10 -7.31
N ARG A 226 -3.09 0.60 -6.10
CA ARG A 226 -3.27 -0.24 -4.93
C ARG A 226 -4.75 -0.58 -4.84
N MET A 227 -5.08 -1.86 -4.83
CA MET A 227 -6.44 -2.34 -4.83
C MET A 227 -6.85 -2.76 -3.43
N ASP A 228 -7.84 -2.05 -2.89
CA ASP A 228 -8.37 -2.25 -1.55
C ASP A 228 -9.08 -3.60 -1.43
N VAL A 229 -8.79 -4.34 -0.36
CA VAL A 229 -9.42 -5.62 0.06
C VAL A 229 -9.86 -6.54 -1.08
N VAL A 230 -9.01 -6.71 -2.08
CA VAL A 230 -9.34 -7.43 -3.33
C VAL A 230 -9.80 -8.86 -3.10
N HIS A 231 -9.42 -9.48 -2.00
CA HIS A 231 -9.85 -10.84 -1.66
C HIS A 231 -11.35 -10.92 -1.32
N CYS A 232 -11.99 -9.77 -1.03
CA CYS A 232 -13.41 -9.69 -0.70
C CYS A 232 -14.34 -9.54 -1.91
N ILE A 233 -13.83 -9.24 -3.12
CA ILE A 233 -14.69 -8.92 -4.27
C ILE A 233 -15.55 -10.11 -4.73
N GLY A 234 -15.04 -11.34 -4.68
CA GLY A 234 -15.81 -12.54 -4.92
C GLY A 234 -16.50 -13.03 -3.67
N LYS A 235 -17.75 -13.46 -3.78
CA LYS A 235 -18.54 -13.99 -2.67
C LYS A 235 -19.18 -15.31 -3.07
N ASP A 236 -19.34 -16.22 -2.10
CA ASP A 236 -20.13 -17.45 -2.33
C ASP A 236 -21.60 -17.04 -2.54
N PRO A 237 -22.22 -17.37 -3.69
CA PRO A 237 -23.61 -17.01 -3.96
C PRO A 237 -24.61 -17.57 -2.94
N ALA A 238 -24.26 -18.71 -2.28
CA ALA A 238 -25.08 -19.30 -1.21
C ALA A 238 -24.97 -18.53 0.11
N LEU A 239 -23.97 -17.68 0.29
CA LEU A 239 -23.71 -16.89 1.49
C LEU A 239 -23.82 -17.72 2.79
N PRO A 240 -23.09 -18.86 2.89
CA PRO A 240 -23.26 -19.78 4.00
C PRO A 240 -22.81 -19.17 5.32
N SER A 241 -23.46 -19.51 6.43
CA SER A 241 -22.94 -19.19 7.76
C SER A 241 -21.57 -19.82 7.98
N VAL A 242 -20.65 -19.09 8.60
CA VAL A 242 -19.36 -19.64 9.03
C VAL A 242 -19.53 -20.53 10.25
N VAL A 243 -18.60 -21.45 10.44
CA VAL A 243 -18.59 -22.33 11.61
C VAL A 243 -18.47 -21.52 12.92
N PRO A 244 -19.06 -21.98 14.03
CA PRO A 244 -19.15 -21.20 15.27
C PRO A 244 -17.80 -20.68 15.79
N GLU A 245 -16.73 -21.45 15.64
CA GLU A 245 -15.38 -21.11 16.10
C GLU A 245 -14.81 -19.88 15.35
N ARG A 246 -15.28 -19.63 14.15
CA ARG A 246 -14.86 -18.51 13.30
C ARG A 246 -15.85 -17.35 13.28
N ALA A 247 -17.06 -17.53 13.84
CA ALA A 247 -18.14 -16.54 13.78
C ALA A 247 -17.82 -15.22 14.51
N LYS A 248 -16.76 -15.16 15.33
CA LYS A 248 -16.28 -13.92 15.97
C LYS A 248 -15.28 -13.15 15.14
N ILE A 249 -14.76 -13.72 14.06
CA ILE A 249 -13.78 -13.07 13.19
C ILE A 249 -14.57 -12.30 12.12
N PRO A 250 -14.24 -11.04 11.83
CA PRO A 250 -14.85 -10.32 10.72
C PRO A 250 -14.75 -11.12 9.41
N TYR A 251 -15.85 -11.19 8.65
CA TYR A 251 -15.87 -12.06 7.48
C TYR A 251 -14.91 -11.59 6.38
N CYS A 252 -14.64 -10.30 6.30
CA CYS A 252 -13.61 -9.78 5.37
C CYS A 252 -12.23 -10.45 5.58
N ALA A 253 -11.87 -10.83 6.81
CA ALA A 253 -10.63 -11.57 7.09
C ALA A 253 -10.74 -13.09 6.83
N LEU A 254 -11.93 -13.60 6.51
CA LEU A 254 -12.19 -15.01 6.24
C LEU A 254 -12.56 -15.25 4.76
N ASN A 255 -13.01 -14.21 4.07
CA ASN A 255 -13.49 -14.33 2.70
C ASN A 255 -12.32 -14.58 1.74
N GLU A 256 -12.39 -15.71 1.07
CA GLU A 256 -11.54 -16.07 -0.05
C GLU A 256 -12.39 -16.96 -0.96
N HIS A 257 -13.10 -16.35 -1.88
CA HIS A 257 -13.93 -17.09 -2.81
C HIS A 257 -13.26 -17.21 -4.17
N GLU A 258 -13.39 -18.38 -4.81
CA GLU A 258 -12.72 -18.70 -6.09
C GLU A 258 -13.10 -17.71 -7.22
N SER A 259 -14.31 -17.13 -7.19
CA SER A 259 -14.72 -16.11 -8.18
C SER A 259 -13.84 -14.85 -8.16
N THR A 260 -13.19 -14.52 -7.02
CA THR A 260 -12.21 -13.44 -6.93
C THR A 260 -11.11 -13.58 -7.97
N HIS A 261 -10.56 -14.78 -8.12
CA HIS A 261 -9.45 -15.04 -9.05
C HIS A 261 -9.84 -14.79 -10.51
N ALA A 262 -11.07 -15.13 -10.89
CA ALA A 262 -11.56 -14.84 -12.24
C ALA A 262 -11.63 -13.32 -12.50
N ARG A 263 -12.10 -12.54 -11.52
CA ARG A 263 -12.19 -11.07 -11.61
C ARG A 263 -10.80 -10.43 -11.64
N LEU A 264 -9.87 -10.90 -10.83
CA LEU A 264 -8.48 -10.41 -10.89
C LEU A 264 -7.83 -10.62 -12.25
N ARG A 265 -8.11 -11.74 -12.93
CA ARG A 265 -7.62 -11.98 -14.30
C ARG A 265 -8.22 -11.01 -15.32
N THR A 266 -9.49 -10.62 -15.20
CA THR A 266 -10.09 -9.63 -16.10
C THR A 266 -9.49 -8.23 -15.88
N ILE A 267 -9.29 -7.83 -14.62
CA ILE A 267 -8.61 -6.59 -14.25
C ILE A 267 -7.17 -6.61 -14.77
N ARG A 268 -6.42 -7.67 -14.52
CA ARG A 268 -5.04 -7.82 -14.98
C ARG A 268 -4.93 -7.69 -16.51
N LYS A 269 -5.82 -8.34 -17.24
CA LYS A 269 -5.88 -8.25 -18.69
C LYS A 269 -6.12 -6.82 -19.19
N LEU A 270 -6.98 -6.04 -18.50
CA LEU A 270 -7.19 -4.63 -18.80
C LEU A 270 -5.90 -3.83 -18.59
N ILE A 271 -5.24 -4.00 -17.45
CA ILE A 271 -4.02 -3.30 -17.09
C ILE A 271 -2.87 -3.61 -18.05
N ASP A 272 -2.66 -4.90 -18.38
CA ASP A 272 -1.58 -5.32 -19.28
C ASP A 272 -1.82 -4.89 -20.74
N ALA A 273 -3.07 -4.65 -21.12
CA ALA A 273 -3.41 -4.11 -22.44
C ALA A 273 -3.13 -2.59 -22.55
N TRP A 274 -2.92 -1.90 -21.43
CA TRP A 274 -2.65 -0.46 -21.43
C TRP A 274 -1.20 -0.15 -21.84
N PRO A 275 -0.97 0.93 -22.62
CA PRO A 275 0.40 1.29 -23.03
C PRO A 275 1.33 1.59 -21.86
N GLY A 276 2.53 1.03 -21.89
CA GLY A 276 3.54 1.14 -20.84
C GLY A 276 3.31 0.13 -19.70
N GLU A 277 4.33 -0.04 -18.85
CA GLU A 277 4.22 -0.93 -17.70
C GLU A 277 3.41 -0.26 -16.59
N ARG A 278 2.34 -0.90 -16.15
CA ARG A 278 1.50 -0.50 -15.02
C ARG A 278 1.55 -1.54 -13.91
N LEU A 279 1.43 -1.09 -12.67
CA LEU A 279 1.42 -1.95 -11.49
C LEU A 279 0.01 -2.07 -10.91
N ILE A 280 -0.40 -3.28 -10.56
CA ILE A 280 -1.46 -3.50 -9.58
C ILE A 280 -0.89 -4.22 -8.37
N VAL A 281 -1.08 -3.66 -7.19
CA VAL A 281 -0.78 -4.28 -5.91
C VAL A 281 -2.07 -4.44 -5.11
N GLY A 282 -2.41 -5.65 -4.73
CA GLY A 282 -3.65 -5.94 -4.02
C GLY A 282 -3.46 -6.00 -2.51
N GLU A 283 -4.41 -5.46 -1.78
CA GLU A 283 -4.54 -5.77 -0.37
C GLU A 283 -5.25 -7.10 -0.20
N VAL A 284 -4.51 -8.08 0.34
CA VAL A 284 -5.01 -9.41 0.66
C VAL A 284 -4.89 -9.60 2.18
N ALA A 285 -5.86 -9.07 2.92
CA ALA A 285 -5.86 -8.99 4.39
C ALA A 285 -6.26 -10.32 5.04
N VAL A 286 -5.57 -11.41 4.70
CA VAL A 286 -5.78 -12.73 5.28
C VAL A 286 -4.56 -13.18 6.09
N PRO A 287 -4.74 -14.01 7.13
CA PRO A 287 -3.63 -14.39 8.02
C PRO A 287 -2.72 -15.52 7.48
N TRP A 288 -2.92 -15.94 6.23
CA TRP A 288 -2.18 -17.07 5.64
C TRP A 288 -1.42 -16.65 4.40
N THR A 289 -0.10 -16.71 4.44
CA THR A 289 0.78 -16.36 3.31
C THR A 289 0.51 -17.21 2.06
N GLU A 290 0.13 -18.47 2.22
CA GLU A 290 -0.21 -19.37 1.10
C GLU A 290 -1.47 -18.90 0.36
N VAL A 291 -2.42 -18.32 1.10
CA VAL A 291 -3.63 -17.74 0.53
C VAL A 291 -3.29 -16.44 -0.20
N VAL A 292 -2.47 -15.57 0.40
CA VAL A 292 -1.95 -14.37 -0.29
C VAL A 292 -1.29 -14.75 -1.61
N ALA A 293 -0.46 -15.80 -1.61
CA ALA A 293 0.26 -16.25 -2.79
C ALA A 293 -0.65 -16.71 -3.95
N ARG A 294 -1.88 -17.18 -3.67
CA ARG A 294 -2.84 -17.56 -4.72
C ARG A 294 -3.25 -16.38 -5.60
N HIS A 295 -3.31 -15.17 -5.04
CA HIS A 295 -3.73 -13.96 -5.75
C HIS A 295 -2.73 -13.45 -6.80
N TYR A 296 -1.59 -14.12 -6.94
CA TYR A 296 -0.70 -13.92 -8.10
C TYR A 296 -1.11 -14.79 -9.31
N GLY A 297 -1.99 -15.80 -9.10
CA GLY A 297 -2.37 -16.77 -10.12
C GLY A 297 -1.17 -17.52 -10.67
N THR A 298 -1.09 -17.59 -12.00
CA THR A 298 0.09 -18.04 -12.77
C THR A 298 0.83 -16.85 -13.39
N ASN A 299 0.96 -15.73 -12.66
CA ASN A 299 1.35 -14.40 -13.12
C ASN A 299 0.31 -13.70 -14.01
N ASP A 300 -0.94 -14.02 -13.86
CA ASP A 300 -2.08 -13.51 -14.64
C ASP A 300 -3.14 -12.81 -13.76
N GLU A 301 -2.86 -12.68 -12.46
CA GLU A 301 -3.70 -11.95 -11.49
C GLU A 301 -2.95 -10.71 -11.00
N LEU A 302 -2.70 -10.54 -9.70
CA LEU A 302 -1.95 -9.40 -9.19
C LEU A 302 -0.47 -9.45 -9.61
N HIS A 303 0.13 -8.30 -9.86
CA HIS A 303 1.59 -8.18 -9.98
C HIS A 303 2.27 -8.34 -8.62
N LEU A 304 1.69 -7.70 -7.60
CA LEU A 304 2.11 -7.74 -6.21
C LEU A 304 0.88 -7.91 -5.31
N ALA A 305 1.06 -8.55 -4.16
CA ALA A 305 0.06 -8.60 -3.11
C ALA A 305 0.71 -8.26 -1.77
N PHE A 306 0.04 -7.46 -0.94
CA PHE A 306 0.49 -7.25 0.43
C PHE A 306 0.44 -8.55 1.21
N ASN A 307 1.55 -8.90 1.84
CA ASN A 307 1.69 -10.05 2.71
C ASN A 307 1.79 -9.56 4.15
N PHE A 308 0.66 -9.49 4.86
CA PHE A 308 0.60 -8.95 6.22
C PHE A 308 1.08 -9.87 7.35
N PRO A 309 1.10 -11.21 7.25
CA PRO A 309 1.64 -12.03 8.33
C PRO A 309 3.02 -11.61 8.87
N PRO A 310 4.02 -11.20 8.05
CA PRO A 310 5.27 -10.64 8.56
C PRO A 310 5.13 -9.31 9.30
N LEU A 311 4.16 -8.46 8.92
CA LEU A 311 3.92 -7.19 9.60
C LEU A 311 3.63 -7.38 11.10
N PHE A 312 2.94 -8.46 11.46
CA PHE A 312 2.59 -8.77 12.85
C PHE A 312 3.67 -9.58 13.59
N ALA A 313 4.80 -9.88 12.95
CA ALA A 313 5.90 -10.60 13.61
C ALA A 313 6.47 -9.80 14.79
N PRO A 314 6.64 -10.41 15.98
CA PRO A 314 7.35 -9.78 17.08
C PRO A 314 8.82 -9.55 16.73
N TRP A 315 9.51 -8.72 17.53
CA TRP A 315 10.95 -8.47 17.34
C TRP A 315 11.78 -9.65 17.85
N GLU A 316 11.77 -10.76 17.10
CA GLU A 316 12.43 -12.02 17.42
C GLU A 316 12.99 -12.67 16.14
N ALA A 317 14.23 -13.13 16.20
CA ALA A 317 14.91 -13.74 15.03
C ALA A 317 14.16 -14.97 14.50
N SER A 318 13.70 -15.86 15.37
CA SER A 318 12.98 -17.07 14.99
C SER A 318 11.66 -16.74 14.27
N SER A 319 10.89 -15.80 14.80
CA SER A 319 9.63 -15.35 14.21
C SER A 319 9.84 -14.72 12.83
N TRP A 320 10.83 -13.84 12.68
CA TRP A 320 11.14 -13.25 11.39
C TRP A 320 11.66 -14.27 10.39
N ARG A 321 12.52 -15.21 10.83
CA ARG A 321 13.00 -16.30 9.98
C ARG A 321 11.85 -17.13 9.43
N GLU A 322 10.93 -17.53 10.30
CA GLU A 322 9.76 -18.29 9.91
C GLU A 322 8.91 -17.55 8.86
N ARG A 323 8.62 -16.25 9.09
CA ARG A 323 7.82 -15.44 8.15
C ARG A 323 8.51 -15.24 6.80
N ILE A 324 9.82 -15.04 6.79
CA ILE A 324 10.60 -14.94 5.55
C ILE A 324 10.57 -16.27 4.80
N ASP A 325 10.77 -17.40 5.48
CA ASP A 325 10.78 -18.73 4.87
C ASP A 325 9.40 -19.12 4.33
N GLN A 326 8.32 -18.84 5.08
CA GLN A 326 6.93 -19.01 4.61
C GLN A 326 6.67 -18.20 3.35
N THR A 327 7.05 -16.91 3.35
CA THR A 327 6.87 -16.02 2.20
C THR A 327 7.62 -16.53 0.98
N ARG A 328 8.87 -16.91 1.14
CA ARG A 328 9.69 -17.46 0.05
C ARG A 328 9.10 -18.76 -0.48
N SER A 329 8.79 -19.70 0.40
CA SER A 329 8.23 -20.99 -0.01
C SER A 329 6.93 -20.83 -0.81
N ALA A 330 6.03 -19.96 -0.38
CA ALA A 330 4.75 -19.75 -1.03
C ALA A 330 4.89 -19.04 -2.40
N LEU A 331 5.78 -18.06 -2.51
CA LEU A 331 5.92 -17.22 -3.70
C LEU A 331 6.92 -17.77 -4.72
N ASP A 332 8.05 -18.36 -4.29
CA ASP A 332 9.04 -18.93 -5.20
C ASP A 332 8.43 -20.08 -6.03
N ALA A 333 7.55 -20.89 -5.43
CA ALA A 333 6.79 -21.94 -6.14
C ALA A 333 5.92 -21.41 -7.29
N ARG A 334 5.60 -20.11 -7.30
CA ARG A 334 4.78 -19.42 -8.31
C ARG A 334 5.59 -18.48 -9.19
N ASN A 335 6.91 -18.41 -9.00
CA ASN A 335 7.77 -17.38 -9.61
C ASN A 335 7.25 -15.95 -9.35
N ALA A 336 6.63 -15.75 -8.19
CA ALA A 336 6.05 -14.49 -7.75
C ALA A 336 7.07 -13.63 -6.99
N TRP A 337 6.81 -12.33 -6.91
CA TRP A 337 7.71 -11.36 -6.28
C TRP A 337 7.11 -10.86 -4.97
N PRO A 338 7.79 -10.97 -3.83
CA PRO A 338 7.25 -10.59 -2.53
C PRO A 338 7.15 -9.07 -2.36
N THR A 339 6.24 -8.65 -1.48
CA THR A 339 6.19 -7.31 -0.88
C THR A 339 6.59 -7.38 0.58
N TRP A 340 7.14 -6.29 1.09
CA TRP A 340 7.45 -6.13 2.50
C TRP A 340 6.91 -4.80 3.01
N VAL A 341 6.28 -4.82 4.16
CA VAL A 341 5.67 -3.65 4.82
C VAL A 341 5.80 -3.81 6.32
N LEU A 342 6.20 -2.74 7.01
CA LEU A 342 6.33 -2.71 8.46
C LEU A 342 5.22 -1.92 9.14
N SER A 343 4.64 -0.94 8.46
CA SER A 343 3.54 -0.10 8.93
C SER A 343 2.71 0.38 7.74
N ASN A 344 1.48 0.75 8.00
CA ASN A 344 0.60 1.45 7.06
C ASN A 344 -0.44 2.26 7.86
N HIS A 345 -1.40 2.85 7.17
CA HIS A 345 -2.47 3.66 7.79
C HIS A 345 -3.53 2.84 8.55
N ASP A 346 -3.46 1.51 8.53
CA ASP A 346 -4.38 0.59 9.23
C ASP A 346 -3.73 -0.12 10.41
N ASN A 347 -2.41 -0.09 10.49
CA ASN A 347 -1.66 -0.84 11.48
C ASN A 347 -0.70 0.06 12.26
N ARG A 348 -0.58 -0.21 13.56
CA ARG A 348 0.32 0.51 14.44
C ARG A 348 1.73 0.59 13.86
N ARG A 349 2.35 1.75 13.98
CA ARG A 349 3.73 1.99 13.51
C ARG A 349 4.70 0.99 14.14
N HIS A 350 5.62 0.47 13.33
CA HIS A 350 6.59 -0.53 13.82
C HIS A 350 7.47 0.04 14.96
N ARG A 351 7.77 1.33 14.94
CA ARG A 351 8.48 2.00 16.04
C ARG A 351 7.73 1.83 17.36
N THR A 352 6.41 2.02 17.39
CA THR A 352 5.56 1.80 18.55
C THR A 352 5.53 0.32 18.96
N ARG A 353 5.39 -0.60 17.98
CA ARG A 353 5.32 -2.04 18.24
C ARG A 353 6.63 -2.63 18.76
N TYR A 354 7.76 -2.19 18.24
CA TYR A 354 9.08 -2.69 18.64
C TYR A 354 9.67 -1.95 19.83
N GLY A 355 9.13 -0.78 20.21
CA GLY A 355 9.37 -0.08 21.46
C GLY A 355 10.70 0.66 21.58
N SER A 356 11.57 0.66 20.55
CA SER A 356 12.83 1.42 20.58
C SER A 356 13.24 1.91 19.19
N GLU A 357 14.00 3.03 19.15
CA GLU A 357 14.55 3.54 17.91
C GLU A 357 15.63 2.61 17.33
N ALA A 358 16.43 1.98 18.17
CA ALA A 358 17.45 1.03 17.70
C ALA A 358 16.80 -0.11 16.88
N ARG A 359 15.68 -0.65 17.37
CA ARG A 359 14.90 -1.68 16.65
C ARG A 359 14.24 -1.13 15.39
N ALA A 360 13.72 0.09 15.41
CA ALA A 360 13.15 0.71 14.21
C ALA A 360 14.22 0.91 13.13
N ARG A 361 15.42 1.35 13.51
CA ARG A 361 16.58 1.46 12.63
C ARG A 361 17.01 0.11 12.04
N ALA A 362 17.09 -0.92 12.87
CA ALA A 362 17.43 -2.27 12.42
C ALA A 362 16.33 -2.86 11.51
N ALA A 363 15.06 -2.57 11.80
CA ALA A 363 13.91 -2.93 10.97
C ALA A 363 13.92 -2.25 9.58
N ALA A 364 14.42 -1.02 9.47
CA ALA A 364 14.63 -0.35 8.18
C ALA A 364 15.63 -1.12 7.30
N VAL A 365 16.72 -1.64 7.88
CA VAL A 365 17.67 -2.50 7.17
C VAL A 365 16.99 -3.80 6.73
N LEU A 366 16.22 -4.44 7.61
CA LEU A 366 15.46 -5.65 7.28
C LEU A 366 14.54 -5.40 6.07
N LEU A 367 13.70 -4.37 6.15
CA LEU A 367 12.73 -4.03 5.11
C LEU A 367 13.40 -3.78 3.75
N LEU A 368 14.47 -2.97 3.73
CA LEU A 368 15.10 -2.51 2.49
C LEU A 368 16.12 -3.49 1.91
N ALA A 369 16.57 -4.51 2.67
CA ALA A 369 17.54 -5.48 2.21
C ALA A 369 16.94 -6.87 1.89
N LEU A 370 15.70 -7.16 2.24
CA LEU A 370 15.02 -8.38 1.82
C LEU A 370 14.77 -8.41 0.31
N ARG A 371 14.65 -9.61 -0.26
CA ARG A 371 14.24 -9.80 -1.66
C ARG A 371 12.76 -9.44 -1.79
N GLY A 372 12.43 -8.46 -2.61
CA GLY A 372 11.05 -8.01 -2.80
C GLY A 372 10.95 -6.50 -2.97
N THR A 373 9.71 -6.03 -3.13
CA THR A 373 9.36 -4.61 -3.21
C THR A 373 9.00 -4.10 -1.82
N PRO A 374 9.79 -3.21 -1.21
CA PRO A 374 9.47 -2.61 0.06
C PRO A 374 8.46 -1.47 -0.09
N PHE A 375 7.53 -1.39 0.86
CA PHE A 375 6.60 -0.29 1.03
C PHE A 375 6.91 0.42 2.34
N LEU A 376 7.21 1.72 2.25
CA LEU A 376 7.45 2.61 3.38
C LEU A 376 6.18 3.40 3.68
N TYR A 377 5.81 3.54 4.93
CA TYR A 377 4.72 4.42 5.34
C TYR A 377 5.27 5.77 5.80
N ALA A 378 4.69 6.88 5.34
CA ALA A 378 5.10 8.24 5.68
C ALA A 378 5.33 8.41 7.19
N GLY A 379 6.52 8.88 7.56
CA GLY A 379 6.99 9.03 8.94
C GLY A 379 7.77 7.84 9.51
N GLU A 380 7.90 6.72 8.79
CA GLU A 380 8.82 5.65 9.19
C GLU A 380 10.27 6.16 9.19
N GLU A 381 10.61 6.93 8.17
CA GLU A 381 11.93 7.56 8.01
C GLU A 381 12.25 8.59 9.08
N LEU A 382 11.24 9.11 9.77
CA LEU A 382 11.40 9.99 10.92
C LEU A 382 11.43 9.21 12.26
N GLY A 383 11.17 7.91 12.21
CA GLY A 383 11.03 7.08 13.40
C GLY A 383 9.83 7.47 14.25
N LEU A 384 8.72 7.88 13.65
CA LEU A 384 7.52 8.28 14.37
C LEU A 384 6.87 7.10 15.10
N GLU A 385 6.34 7.39 16.27
CA GLU A 385 5.44 6.52 17.03
C GLU A 385 3.98 6.87 16.71
N ASP A 386 3.05 5.98 17.09
CA ASP A 386 1.63 6.30 17.06
C ASP A 386 1.34 7.49 18.00
N ALA A 387 0.48 8.41 17.57
CA ALA A 387 0.00 9.47 18.45
C ALA A 387 -0.85 8.89 19.59
N VAL A 388 -0.80 9.58 20.72
CA VAL A 388 -1.69 9.28 21.85
C VAL A 388 -3.02 10.01 21.63
N ILE A 389 -4.07 9.26 21.39
CA ILE A 389 -5.41 9.82 21.19
C ILE A 389 -6.09 10.00 22.54
N PRO A 390 -6.43 11.25 22.94
CA PRO A 390 -7.10 11.50 24.20
C PRO A 390 -8.48 10.80 24.27
N PRO A 391 -8.92 10.37 25.45
CA PRO A 391 -10.26 9.81 25.62
C PRO A 391 -11.35 10.74 25.06
N GLY A 392 -12.26 10.18 24.27
CA GLY A 392 -13.36 10.92 23.63
C GLY A 392 -12.97 11.71 22.37
N ARG A 393 -11.71 11.62 21.91
CA ARG A 393 -11.25 12.21 20.63
C ARG A 393 -10.97 11.18 19.54
N THR A 394 -11.38 9.93 19.74
CA THR A 394 -11.29 8.91 18.70
C THR A 394 -12.26 9.26 17.57
N LEU A 395 -11.76 9.32 16.35
CA LEU A 395 -12.50 9.64 15.14
C LEU A 395 -12.76 8.40 14.30
N ASP A 396 -11.76 7.55 14.17
CA ASP A 396 -11.82 6.35 13.32
C ASP A 396 -12.57 5.20 14.02
N PRO A 397 -13.59 4.62 13.36
CA PRO A 397 -14.36 3.50 13.92
C PRO A 397 -13.52 2.25 14.19
N GLY A 398 -12.41 2.07 13.46
CA GLY A 398 -11.45 0.97 13.65
C GLY A 398 -10.38 1.25 14.72
N GLY A 399 -10.35 2.46 15.31
CA GLY A 399 -9.37 2.84 16.33
C GLY A 399 -7.95 3.05 15.79
N ARG A 400 -7.80 3.41 14.50
CA ARG A 400 -6.53 3.54 13.78
C ARG A 400 -5.91 4.95 13.88
N ASP A 401 -6.54 5.89 14.55
CA ASP A 401 -6.13 7.30 14.61
C ASP A 401 -4.66 7.49 14.98
N GLY A 402 -4.15 6.70 15.94
CA GLY A 402 -2.76 6.84 16.39
C GLY A 402 -1.73 6.69 15.27
N CYS A 403 -1.88 5.70 14.40
CA CYS A 403 -0.96 5.48 13.29
C CYS A 403 -1.18 6.46 12.13
N ARG A 404 -2.31 7.18 12.11
CA ARG A 404 -2.70 8.18 11.11
C ARG A 404 -2.32 9.61 11.49
N ALA A 405 -1.58 9.80 12.57
CA ALA A 405 -1.13 11.10 13.03
C ALA A 405 -0.44 11.93 11.92
N PRO A 406 -0.59 13.28 11.95
CA PRO A 406 0.03 14.17 10.98
C PRO A 406 1.55 14.07 10.94
N LEU A 407 2.14 14.25 9.75
CA LEU A 407 3.59 14.25 9.54
C LEU A 407 4.16 15.62 9.91
N PRO A 408 5.08 15.72 10.87
CA PRO A 408 5.72 16.99 11.20
C PRO A 408 6.84 17.32 10.21
N TRP A 409 6.80 18.52 9.63
CA TRP A 409 7.79 18.99 8.66
C TRP A 409 8.91 19.81 9.29
N ASP A 410 8.58 20.64 10.28
CA ASP A 410 9.53 21.52 10.98
C ASP A 410 9.31 21.54 12.50
N ALA A 411 10.16 22.29 13.22
CA ALA A 411 10.11 22.43 14.68
C ALA A 411 9.19 23.57 15.16
N GLU A 412 8.60 24.35 14.26
CA GLU A 412 7.73 25.46 14.61
C GLU A 412 6.39 24.97 15.21
N PRO A 413 5.64 25.83 15.93
CA PRO A 413 4.37 25.43 16.59
C PRO A 413 3.32 24.99 15.59
N GLY A 414 3.24 24.57 14.65
CA GLY A 414 2.32 24.02 13.64
C GLY A 414 2.98 22.97 12.79
N HIS A 415 4.25 22.71 13.07
CA HIS A 415 5.04 21.68 12.40
C HIS A 415 4.95 21.71 10.87
N GLY A 416 4.94 22.92 10.28
CA GLY A 416 4.81 23.12 8.84
C GLY A 416 3.37 23.01 8.29
N TRP A 417 2.39 22.84 9.17
CA TRP A 417 0.95 22.83 8.83
C TRP A 417 0.35 24.19 9.18
N GLY A 418 -0.18 24.96 8.49
CA GLY A 418 -0.82 26.25 8.75
C GLY A 418 -1.24 26.58 10.19
N ALA A 419 -2.16 27.51 10.36
CA ALA A 419 -2.54 28.03 11.68
C ALA A 419 -3.60 27.19 12.42
N HIS A 420 -4.22 26.20 11.78
CA HIS A 420 -5.26 25.38 12.38
C HIS A 420 -4.68 24.14 13.09
N GLU A 421 -5.35 23.72 14.16
CA GLU A 421 -5.09 22.41 14.76
C GLU A 421 -5.27 21.32 13.70
N PRO A 422 -4.33 20.38 13.57
CA PRO A 422 -4.50 19.27 12.64
C PRO A 422 -5.65 18.36 13.09
N TRP A 423 -6.22 17.64 12.14
CA TRP A 423 -7.39 16.77 12.35
C TRP A 423 -7.17 15.66 13.41
N LEU A 424 -5.92 15.26 13.66
CA LEU A 424 -5.49 14.35 14.72
C LEU A 424 -4.33 14.97 15.52
N PRO A 425 -4.09 14.52 16.76
CA PRO A 425 -2.93 14.95 17.55
C PRO A 425 -1.61 14.62 16.85
N TRP A 426 -0.60 15.45 17.09
CA TRP A 426 0.77 15.20 16.66
C TRP A 426 1.33 13.92 17.30
N PRO A 427 2.21 13.19 16.59
CA PRO A 427 2.94 12.07 17.18
C PRO A 427 3.86 12.57 18.30
N PRO A 428 4.26 11.70 19.24
CA PRO A 428 5.22 12.07 20.29
C PRO A 428 6.49 12.66 19.70
N ASP A 429 7.04 13.66 20.41
CA ASP A 429 8.33 14.29 20.08
C ASP A 429 8.38 14.97 18.70
N ALA A 430 7.24 15.46 18.18
CA ALA A 430 7.15 16.10 16.87
C ALA A 430 8.08 17.31 16.70
N ALA A 431 8.32 18.07 17.76
CA ALA A 431 9.25 19.21 17.77
C ALA A 431 10.70 18.83 17.43
N HIS A 432 11.09 17.58 17.69
CA HIS A 432 12.40 17.05 17.32
C HIS A 432 12.33 16.08 16.14
N ARG A 433 11.32 15.20 16.11
CA ARG A 433 11.11 14.20 15.04
C ARG A 433 10.33 14.78 13.87
N ASN A 434 10.90 15.79 13.24
CA ASN A 434 10.39 16.41 12.04
C ASN A 434 11.44 16.38 10.92
N VAL A 435 10.99 16.64 9.71
CA VAL A 435 11.83 16.50 8.52
C VAL A 435 13.04 17.44 8.59
N ASP A 436 12.83 18.72 8.92
CA ASP A 436 13.91 19.71 8.87
C ASP A 436 14.96 19.44 9.94
N THR A 437 14.56 19.19 11.20
CA THR A 437 15.51 18.87 12.27
C THR A 437 16.32 17.62 11.96
N LEU A 438 15.65 16.52 11.55
CA LEU A 438 16.35 15.26 11.26
C LEU A 438 17.20 15.32 9.99
N ARG A 439 16.91 16.24 9.08
CA ARG A 439 17.74 16.48 7.90
C ARG A 439 19.07 17.14 8.24
N GLU A 440 19.13 17.99 9.25
CA GLU A 440 20.36 18.60 9.74
C GLU A 440 21.21 17.61 10.58
N GLU A 441 20.60 16.58 11.15
CA GLU A 441 21.27 15.60 11.99
C GLU A 441 21.80 14.42 11.16
N ALA A 442 23.06 14.44 10.77
CA ALA A 442 23.70 13.39 9.94
C ALA A 442 23.55 11.96 10.51
N GLY A 443 23.42 11.81 11.83
CA GLY A 443 23.21 10.52 12.50
C GLY A 443 21.73 10.10 12.63
N SER A 444 20.77 10.91 12.16
CA SER A 444 19.34 10.66 12.32
C SER A 444 18.89 9.38 11.59
N ILE A 445 17.73 8.88 11.98
CA ILE A 445 17.06 7.77 11.29
C ILE A 445 16.69 8.16 9.84
N LEU A 446 16.38 9.42 9.57
CA LEU A 446 16.11 9.94 8.24
C LEU A 446 17.31 9.75 7.30
N HIS A 447 18.51 10.07 7.77
CA HIS A 447 19.74 9.82 7.01
C HIS A 447 20.08 8.33 6.88
N LEU A 448 19.69 7.48 7.83
CA LEU A 448 19.81 6.03 7.68
C LEU A 448 18.96 5.53 6.51
N TYR A 449 17.67 5.92 6.45
CA TYR A 449 16.81 5.54 5.32
C TYR A 449 17.40 6.01 3.99
N ARG A 450 17.88 7.25 3.92
CA ARG A 450 18.54 7.79 2.72
C ARG A 450 19.76 6.97 2.30
N ARG A 451 20.64 6.58 3.25
CA ARG A 451 21.81 5.73 2.95
C ARG A 451 21.40 4.34 2.48
N LEU A 452 20.41 3.73 3.12
CA LEU A 452 19.89 2.42 2.71
C LEU A 452 19.27 2.45 1.31
N LEU A 453 18.51 3.49 1.00
CA LEU A 453 17.92 3.69 -0.33
C LEU A 453 18.99 3.91 -1.39
N ALA A 454 20.03 4.69 -1.07
CA ALA A 454 21.18 4.89 -1.96
C ALA A 454 21.96 3.57 -2.19
N ALA A 455 22.24 2.80 -1.12
CA ALA A 455 22.91 1.51 -1.22
C ALA A 455 22.06 0.52 -2.06
N ARG A 456 20.73 0.46 -1.84
CA ARG A 456 19.83 -0.38 -2.61
C ARG A 456 19.81 0.03 -4.09
N ARG A 457 19.76 1.32 -4.39
CA ARG A 457 19.78 1.85 -5.77
C ARG A 457 21.09 1.50 -6.49
N ALA A 458 22.20 1.56 -5.79
CA ALA A 458 23.53 1.24 -6.33
C ALA A 458 23.77 -0.26 -6.51
N SER A 459 23.06 -1.14 -5.78
CA SER A 459 23.29 -2.58 -5.77
C SER A 459 22.20 -3.36 -6.52
N PRO A 460 22.51 -3.95 -7.68
CA PRO A 460 21.62 -4.92 -8.34
C PRO A 460 21.27 -6.10 -7.44
N ALA A 461 22.18 -6.54 -6.57
CA ALA A 461 21.93 -7.62 -5.61
C ALA A 461 20.80 -7.24 -4.63
N LEU A 462 20.82 -6.04 -4.05
CA LEU A 462 19.78 -5.61 -3.13
C LEU A 462 18.43 -5.39 -3.84
N ARG A 463 18.44 -4.95 -5.10
CA ARG A 463 17.23 -4.74 -5.88
C ARG A 463 16.58 -6.04 -6.35
N LEU A 464 17.34 -6.85 -7.06
CA LEU A 464 16.82 -7.99 -7.85
C LEU A 464 17.44 -9.32 -7.46
N GLY A 465 18.46 -9.33 -6.59
CA GLY A 465 19.28 -10.49 -6.31
C GLY A 465 18.53 -11.65 -5.65
N GLU A 466 19.09 -12.83 -5.82
CA GLU A 466 18.70 -14.03 -5.11
C GLU A 466 18.95 -13.87 -3.60
N PHE A 467 18.30 -14.70 -2.83
CA PHE A 467 18.38 -14.70 -1.37
C PHE A 467 18.86 -16.07 -0.87
N CYS A 468 19.85 -16.07 -0.01
CA CYS A 468 20.37 -17.28 0.64
C CYS A 468 20.65 -17.03 2.12
N TRP A 469 20.16 -17.90 3.00
CA TRP A 469 20.54 -17.86 4.40
C TRP A 469 22.00 -18.22 4.60
N LEU A 470 22.67 -17.52 5.52
CA LEU A 470 23.98 -17.88 6.01
C LEU A 470 23.89 -18.37 7.48
N PRO A 471 24.82 -19.23 7.94
CA PRO A 471 24.87 -19.68 9.32
C PRO A 471 25.03 -18.49 10.29
N ALA A 472 24.24 -18.50 11.36
CA ALA A 472 24.27 -17.47 12.40
C ALA A 472 23.84 -18.04 13.75
N PRO A 473 24.20 -17.37 14.88
CA PRO A 473 23.62 -17.63 16.19
C PRO A 473 22.09 -17.45 16.18
N GLU A 474 21.40 -18.13 17.08
CA GLU A 474 19.93 -18.18 17.15
C GLU A 474 19.26 -16.79 17.20
N SER A 475 19.86 -15.82 17.89
CA SER A 475 19.35 -14.45 18.01
C SER A 475 19.68 -13.55 16.82
N VAL A 476 20.34 -14.06 15.80
CA VAL A 476 20.84 -13.26 14.65
C VAL A 476 20.33 -13.87 13.35
N LEU A 477 19.87 -13.02 12.46
CA LEU A 477 19.61 -13.40 11.07
C LEU A 477 20.75 -12.92 10.20
N VAL A 478 21.29 -13.81 9.36
CA VAL A 478 22.29 -13.47 8.34
C VAL A 478 21.86 -14.05 7.00
N TRP A 479 21.86 -13.22 5.98
CA TRP A 479 21.54 -13.66 4.62
C TRP A 479 22.40 -12.96 3.57
N GLU A 480 22.53 -13.62 2.47
CA GLU A 480 23.20 -13.10 1.27
C GLU A 480 22.19 -12.68 0.22
N ARG A 481 22.51 -11.61 -0.47
CA ARG A 481 21.87 -11.16 -1.71
C ARG A 481 22.93 -11.15 -2.81
N SER A 482 22.64 -11.75 -3.96
CA SER A 482 23.59 -11.83 -5.07
C SER A 482 22.90 -11.68 -6.43
N HIS A 483 23.51 -10.92 -7.34
CA HIS A 483 23.01 -10.70 -8.71
C HIS A 483 24.16 -10.25 -9.63
N ALA A 484 24.39 -10.99 -10.72
CA ALA A 484 25.31 -10.58 -11.79
C ALA A 484 26.70 -10.10 -11.30
N GLY A 485 27.29 -10.79 -10.33
CA GLY A 485 28.59 -10.44 -9.76
C GLY A 485 28.55 -9.42 -8.61
N ASP A 486 27.43 -8.74 -8.40
CA ASP A 486 27.22 -7.93 -7.20
C ASP A 486 26.73 -8.81 -6.04
N ARG A 487 27.20 -8.51 -4.82
CA ARG A 487 26.92 -9.30 -3.62
C ARG A 487 26.84 -8.42 -2.39
N ARG A 488 25.85 -8.70 -1.53
CA ARG A 488 25.72 -8.12 -0.20
C ARG A 488 25.42 -9.20 0.82
N VAL A 489 26.00 -9.06 2.01
CA VAL A 489 25.65 -9.85 3.20
C VAL A 489 24.96 -8.93 4.18
N VAL A 490 23.82 -9.35 4.68
CA VAL A 490 23.05 -8.59 5.66
C VAL A 490 23.01 -9.38 6.95
N ALA A 491 23.28 -8.70 8.06
CA ALA A 491 23.30 -9.34 9.37
C ALA A 491 22.53 -8.47 10.36
N LEU A 492 21.60 -9.07 11.12
CA LEU A 492 20.70 -8.38 12.04
C LEU A 492 20.63 -9.13 13.37
N ASN A 493 20.97 -8.44 14.45
CA ASN A 493 20.90 -8.94 15.83
C ASN A 493 19.60 -8.49 16.50
N PHE A 494 18.76 -9.44 16.90
CA PHE A 494 17.49 -9.19 17.58
C PHE A 494 17.60 -9.13 19.11
N SER A 495 18.80 -9.37 19.65
CA SER A 495 19.01 -9.40 21.10
C SER A 495 19.47 -8.06 21.67
N GLY A 496 19.20 -7.86 22.96
CA GLY A 496 19.64 -6.67 23.71
C GLY A 496 21.11 -6.67 24.13
N PHE A 497 21.95 -7.53 23.52
CA PHE A 497 23.40 -7.63 23.79
C PHE A 497 24.17 -7.89 22.51
N ALA A 498 25.45 -7.57 22.52
CA ALA A 498 26.31 -7.79 21.36
C ALA A 498 26.62 -9.26 21.15
N VAL A 499 26.56 -9.72 19.90
CA VAL A 499 26.77 -11.12 19.51
C VAL A 499 27.97 -11.24 18.56
N ARG A 500 28.78 -12.27 18.77
CA ARG A 500 29.84 -12.62 17.81
C ARG A 500 29.25 -13.39 16.64
N VAL A 501 29.47 -12.88 15.44
CA VAL A 501 28.98 -13.47 14.20
C VAL A 501 30.15 -13.58 13.21
N PRO A 502 30.88 -14.70 13.22
CA PRO A 502 32.01 -14.88 12.30
C PRO A 502 31.45 -15.04 10.88
N LEU A 503 31.86 -14.15 10.00
CA LEU A 503 31.62 -14.20 8.56
C LEU A 503 32.96 -14.35 7.84
N GLU A 504 32.91 -14.58 6.55
CA GLU A 504 34.12 -14.64 5.73
C GLU A 504 34.95 -13.35 5.84
N PRO A 505 36.27 -13.44 5.71
CA PRO A 505 37.14 -12.26 5.69
C PRO A 505 36.90 -11.41 4.43
N GLY A 506 37.29 -10.14 4.50
CA GLY A 506 37.17 -9.23 3.35
C GLY A 506 35.79 -8.58 3.18
N LEU A 507 34.95 -8.58 4.19
CA LEU A 507 33.72 -7.81 4.20
C LEU A 507 33.92 -6.43 4.85
N GLN A 508 33.31 -5.42 4.26
CA GLN A 508 33.28 -4.02 4.72
C GLN A 508 31.85 -3.62 5.05
N ILE A 509 31.67 -2.84 6.11
CA ILE A 509 30.36 -2.27 6.48
C ILE A 509 29.99 -1.19 5.47
N GLU A 510 28.94 -1.42 4.69
CA GLU A 510 28.40 -0.43 3.75
C GLU A 510 27.39 0.49 4.43
N VAL A 511 26.46 -0.08 5.21
CA VAL A 511 25.50 0.65 6.03
C VAL A 511 25.35 -0.04 7.38
N ALA A 512 25.37 0.74 8.45
CA ALA A 512 25.07 0.30 9.81
C ALA A 512 23.80 1.01 10.31
N SER A 513 22.90 0.28 10.97
CA SER A 513 21.65 0.85 11.48
C SER A 513 21.89 1.96 12.52
N ASP A 514 22.99 1.92 13.27
CA ASP A 514 23.43 2.93 14.22
C ASP A 514 24.45 3.94 13.64
N GLY A 515 24.83 3.80 12.37
CA GLY A 515 25.76 4.66 11.65
C GLY A 515 27.24 4.44 12.02
N ARG A 516 27.55 3.45 12.87
CA ARG A 516 28.94 3.22 13.34
C ARG A 516 29.73 2.38 12.37
N ASP A 517 31.02 2.69 12.27
CA ASP A 517 32.02 1.92 11.52
C ASP A 517 31.71 1.74 10.03
N GLU A 518 30.82 2.56 9.44
CA GLU A 518 30.57 2.53 7.99
C GLU A 518 31.89 2.82 7.23
N GLY A 519 32.16 2.05 6.19
CA GLY A 519 33.43 2.10 5.46
C GLY A 519 34.57 1.27 6.09
N MET A 520 34.41 0.77 7.31
CA MET A 520 35.43 -0.03 7.99
C MET A 520 35.26 -1.53 7.73
N PRO A 521 36.35 -2.34 7.85
CA PRO A 521 36.27 -3.80 7.79
C PRO A 521 35.34 -4.34 8.89
N TYR A 522 34.51 -5.31 8.55
CA TYR A 522 33.69 -6.04 9.52
C TYR A 522 34.56 -6.88 10.46
N ARG A 523 34.35 -6.77 11.77
CA ARG A 523 35.19 -7.37 12.82
C ARG A 523 34.57 -8.59 13.51
N GLY A 524 33.51 -9.18 12.94
CA GLY A 524 32.91 -10.42 13.46
C GLY A 524 31.99 -10.22 14.67
N ARG A 525 31.47 -9.00 14.90
CA ARG A 525 30.58 -8.66 16.02
C ARG A 525 29.46 -7.73 15.54
N ILE A 526 28.27 -7.92 16.09
CA ILE A 526 27.10 -7.07 15.86
C ILE A 526 26.59 -6.65 17.22
N GLU A 527 26.34 -5.34 17.42
CA GLU A 527 25.86 -4.78 18.68
C GLU A 527 24.38 -5.10 18.93
N ALA A 528 23.89 -4.77 20.14
CA ALA A 528 22.48 -4.97 20.51
C ALA A 528 21.52 -4.26 19.54
N ASP A 529 20.47 -4.94 19.10
CA ASP A 529 19.46 -4.38 18.17
C ASP A 529 20.09 -3.70 16.91
N GLN A 530 21.29 -4.12 16.49
CA GLN A 530 22.00 -3.57 15.33
C GLN A 530 21.77 -4.42 14.08
N ALA A 531 21.70 -3.75 12.92
CA ALA A 531 21.72 -4.39 11.62
C ALA A 531 22.80 -3.77 10.72
N LEU A 532 23.43 -4.61 9.89
CA LEU A 532 24.51 -4.23 8.99
C LEU A 532 24.20 -4.68 7.58
N VAL A 533 24.48 -3.85 6.60
CA VAL A 533 24.65 -4.22 5.20
C VAL A 533 26.15 -4.26 4.93
N LEU A 534 26.66 -5.40 4.51
CA LEU A 534 28.08 -5.64 4.25
C LEU A 534 28.31 -5.89 2.76
N ARG A 535 29.41 -5.38 2.24
CA ARG A 535 29.87 -5.64 0.86
C ARG A 535 31.27 -6.23 0.87
N PRO A 536 31.68 -6.97 -0.17
CA PRO A 536 33.09 -7.33 -0.37
C PRO A 536 33.98 -6.08 -0.39
N SER A 537 35.13 -6.15 0.27
CA SER A 537 36.17 -5.11 0.11
C SER A 537 36.65 -5.10 -1.34
N ALA A 538 36.89 -3.92 -1.88
CA ALA A 538 37.40 -3.76 -3.25
C ALA A 538 38.77 -4.37 -3.43
#